data_788c309c5a71048f2a1d513359f94179
#
_entry.id   788c309c5a71048f2a1d513359f94179
#
_cell.length_a   1.000
_cell.length_b   1.000
_cell.length_c   1.000
_cell.angle_alpha   90.00
_cell.angle_beta   90.00
_cell.angle_gamma   90.00
#
_symmetry.space_group_name_H-M   'P 1'
#
loop_
_entity.id
_entity.type
_entity.pdbx_description
1 polymer ?
#
loop_
_entity_poly.entity_id
_entity_poly.type
_entity_poly.pdbx_seq_one_letter_code
_entity_poly.pdbx_strand_id
1 'polypeptide(L)'
;MSMRLPSKFAVQLARLSPRDADFIYNEADGHLGHLIGVYFFDTSQRPESEFSREQAVEWVTARLGHHHMFTHKVGRIPLGLDHPYWMPVNDFDIRDHVHVTDLTEPGWASLEKPLSALMTSRMDLTRPPWELHFFNGIEGLDDLDGRLTAVVLKSHHSAADGIAIRMLGESIFSGEERAARHVPVPRLLKVRVLLESLASIPSQMFRFARSVPGNRAAQRSANAAQSAGEWFESLNERPATRFNGKVSGSGTLQQLTLPGAVIGGVKHAVPGATVNDVLLAIVGGALSRYLTENGEPPGGSLVAMVPRSMRKVEEWQSANQLVTLSVDMHTSVAAPLERLALIAESSRSEKVRTSHPATRRVDAAIETAPAFLLRFIAFARSRNSHDVTRPRYQHTMVSNIPLSVEGLTLNGAPGAAVLATQPPVDGDGLRHFMVAAAGGGLTLNVIADTATMPDLHHYIELLRASFDDLAAAAAMQTADSPDQEVAS
;
A
#
# COMPACT_ATOMS: atom_id res chain seq x y z
N MET A 1 -42.82 -18.38 -25.16
CA MET A 1 -41.71 -19.07 -25.88
C MET A 1 -40.42 -18.43 -25.45
N SER A 2 -39.81 -18.97 -24.39
CA SER A 2 -38.57 -18.40 -23.76
C SER A 2 -37.37 -18.92 -24.51
N MET A 3 -36.73 -18.04 -25.27
CA MET A 3 -35.48 -18.33 -25.97
C MET A 3 -34.33 -18.33 -24.95
N ARG A 4 -34.01 -19.50 -24.37
CA ARG A 4 -32.77 -19.70 -23.62
C ARG A 4 -31.63 -19.79 -24.64
N LEU A 5 -30.82 -18.73 -24.74
CA LEU A 5 -29.55 -18.78 -25.46
C LEU A 5 -28.61 -19.79 -24.77
N PRO A 6 -27.82 -20.55 -25.55
CA PRO A 6 -26.96 -21.59 -25.00
C PRO A 6 -25.83 -20.98 -24.14
N SER A 7 -25.71 -21.49 -22.92
CA SER A 7 -24.85 -21.01 -21.82
C SER A 7 -23.34 -21.24 -21.99
N LYS A 8 -22.84 -21.58 -23.17
CA LYS A 8 -21.43 -21.99 -23.38
C LYS A 8 -20.46 -20.89 -23.82
N PHE A 9 -20.91 -19.63 -24.02
CA PHE A 9 -20.05 -18.50 -24.45
C PHE A 9 -20.31 -17.20 -23.70
N ALA A 10 -20.85 -17.25 -22.50
CA ALA A 10 -21.00 -16.03 -21.71
C ALA A 10 -19.64 -15.68 -21.07
N VAL A 11 -18.89 -14.73 -21.67
CA VAL A 11 -17.81 -14.04 -20.95
C VAL A 11 -18.47 -13.42 -19.71
N GLN A 12 -18.20 -13.98 -18.55
CA GLN A 12 -18.69 -13.44 -17.30
C GLN A 12 -17.83 -12.23 -16.96
N LEU A 13 -18.32 -11.02 -17.27
CA LEU A 13 -17.65 -9.78 -16.91
C LEU A 13 -17.72 -9.60 -15.41
N ALA A 14 -16.56 -9.49 -14.81
CA ALA A 14 -16.46 -9.17 -13.39
C ALA A 14 -16.60 -7.65 -13.21
N ARG A 15 -17.64 -7.21 -12.49
CA ARG A 15 -17.77 -5.82 -12.02
C ARG A 15 -16.73 -5.60 -10.93
N LEU A 16 -16.04 -4.44 -10.95
CA LEU A 16 -15.22 -4.05 -9.81
C LEU A 16 -16.09 -3.90 -8.56
N SER A 17 -15.57 -4.29 -7.42
CA SER A 17 -16.22 -3.98 -6.15
C SER A 17 -16.31 -2.46 -5.97
N PRO A 18 -17.29 -1.93 -5.23
CA PRO A 18 -17.34 -0.51 -4.92
C PRO A 18 -16.04 0.00 -4.27
N ARG A 19 -15.40 -0.81 -3.43
CA ARG A 19 -14.12 -0.52 -2.77
C ARG A 19 -12.96 -0.41 -3.77
N ASP A 20 -12.87 -1.32 -4.73
CA ASP A 20 -11.85 -1.27 -5.79
C ASP A 20 -12.09 -0.09 -6.74
N ALA A 21 -13.35 0.19 -7.05
CA ALA A 21 -13.75 1.32 -7.89
C ALA A 21 -13.46 2.68 -7.23
N ASP A 22 -13.47 2.78 -5.89
CA ASP A 22 -13.17 4.00 -5.15
C ASP A 22 -11.76 4.51 -5.45
N PHE A 23 -10.76 3.63 -5.64
CA PHE A 23 -9.41 4.03 -6.06
C PHE A 23 -9.41 4.71 -7.43
N ILE A 24 -10.25 4.26 -8.37
CA ILE A 24 -10.40 4.91 -9.70
C ILE A 24 -11.11 6.26 -9.59
N TYR A 25 -12.09 6.37 -8.70
CA TYR A 25 -12.85 7.61 -8.53
C TYR A 25 -12.04 8.70 -7.82
N ASN A 26 -11.16 8.30 -6.90
CA ASN A 26 -10.28 9.24 -6.19
C ASN A 26 -9.05 9.63 -6.99
N GLU A 27 -8.77 8.98 -8.13
CA GLU A 27 -7.57 9.28 -8.90
C GLU A 27 -7.60 10.68 -9.52
N ALA A 28 -6.63 11.50 -9.16
CA ALA A 28 -6.42 12.88 -9.61
C ALA A 28 -4.91 13.17 -9.67
N ASP A 29 -4.50 14.34 -10.17
CA ASP A 29 -3.08 14.71 -10.30
C ASP A 29 -2.33 14.69 -8.95
N GLY A 30 -2.98 15.12 -7.86
CA GLY A 30 -2.44 15.02 -6.49
C GLY A 30 -2.83 13.73 -5.77
N HIS A 31 -3.39 12.73 -6.45
CA HIS A 31 -3.86 11.49 -5.81
C HIS A 31 -3.77 10.31 -6.77
N LEU A 32 -2.55 9.84 -7.00
CA LEU A 32 -2.29 8.70 -7.88
C LEU A 32 -2.54 7.39 -7.15
N GLY A 33 -3.31 6.51 -7.80
CA GLY A 33 -3.82 5.28 -7.20
C GLY A 33 -3.00 4.04 -7.57
N HIS A 34 -1.65 4.08 -7.55
CA HIS A 34 -0.85 2.89 -7.86
C HIS A 34 0.06 2.44 -6.71
N LEU A 35 0.48 1.19 -6.80
CA LEU A 35 1.41 0.49 -5.92
C LEU A 35 2.67 0.17 -6.71
N ILE A 36 3.81 0.21 -6.03
CA ILE A 36 5.10 -0.14 -6.61
C ILE A 36 5.78 -1.16 -5.69
N GLY A 37 6.13 -2.33 -6.26
CA GLY A 37 7.05 -3.29 -5.68
C GLY A 37 8.35 -3.28 -6.48
N VAL A 38 9.50 -3.14 -5.83
CA VAL A 38 10.83 -3.18 -6.46
C VAL A 38 11.53 -4.43 -5.97
N TYR A 39 11.86 -5.33 -6.86
CA TYR A 39 12.53 -6.60 -6.56
C TYR A 39 13.95 -6.54 -7.11
N PHE A 40 14.95 -6.69 -6.25
CA PHE A 40 16.36 -6.74 -6.63
C PHE A 40 16.81 -8.19 -6.74
N PHE A 41 17.54 -8.49 -7.82
CA PHE A 41 18.10 -9.80 -8.08
C PHE A 41 19.61 -9.68 -8.27
N ASP A 42 20.37 -10.60 -7.66
CA ASP A 42 21.82 -10.65 -7.83
C ASP A 42 22.18 -11.29 -9.17
N THR A 43 22.60 -10.46 -10.10
CA THR A 43 23.01 -10.86 -11.46
C THR A 43 24.54 -10.99 -11.63
N SER A 44 25.32 -10.83 -10.54
CA SER A 44 26.79 -10.88 -10.57
C SER A 44 27.34 -12.15 -11.21
N GLN A 45 26.70 -13.29 -10.99
CA GLN A 45 27.08 -14.60 -11.53
C GLN A 45 26.21 -15.04 -12.70
N ARG A 46 25.27 -14.20 -13.14
CA ARG A 46 24.26 -14.50 -14.16
C ARG A 46 23.97 -13.30 -15.06
N PRO A 47 24.95 -12.86 -15.87
CA PRO A 47 24.77 -11.71 -16.76
C PRO A 47 23.64 -11.92 -17.77
N GLU A 48 23.28 -13.18 -18.07
CA GLU A 48 22.11 -13.52 -18.92
C GLU A 48 20.77 -13.18 -18.28
N SER A 49 20.74 -12.80 -17.01
CA SER A 49 19.56 -12.31 -16.30
C SER A 49 19.38 -10.78 -16.39
N GLU A 50 20.34 -10.07 -16.98
CA GLU A 50 20.19 -8.69 -17.45
C GLU A 50 19.54 -8.71 -18.84
N PHE A 51 18.24 -8.54 -18.87
CA PHE A 51 17.49 -8.70 -20.11
C PHE A 51 17.63 -7.51 -21.05
N SER A 52 17.76 -7.78 -22.36
CA SER A 52 17.37 -6.81 -23.38
C SER A 52 15.85 -6.61 -23.34
N ARG A 53 15.36 -5.57 -24.03
CA ARG A 53 13.92 -5.31 -24.10
C ARG A 53 13.15 -6.49 -24.73
N GLU A 54 13.70 -7.11 -25.76
CA GLU A 54 13.11 -8.26 -26.45
C GLU A 54 13.02 -9.47 -25.52
N GLN A 55 14.08 -9.75 -24.79
CA GLN A 55 14.12 -10.84 -23.81
C GLN A 55 13.15 -10.60 -22.66
N ALA A 56 13.07 -9.37 -22.13
CA ALA A 56 12.11 -9.01 -21.09
C ALA A 56 10.65 -9.18 -21.57
N VAL A 57 10.34 -8.75 -22.79
CA VAL A 57 9.02 -8.92 -23.40
C VAL A 57 8.67 -10.41 -23.55
N GLU A 58 9.59 -11.24 -24.03
CA GLU A 58 9.38 -12.68 -24.15
C GLU A 58 9.15 -13.33 -22.78
N TRP A 59 10.01 -13.01 -21.80
CA TRP A 59 9.94 -13.53 -20.46
C TRP A 59 8.61 -13.16 -19.74
N VAL A 60 8.15 -11.91 -19.88
CA VAL A 60 6.87 -11.45 -19.32
C VAL A 60 5.70 -12.09 -20.04
N THR A 61 5.74 -12.22 -21.40
CA THR A 61 4.67 -12.84 -22.20
C THR A 61 4.38 -14.26 -21.73
N ALA A 62 5.41 -15.02 -21.40
CA ALA A 62 5.28 -16.39 -20.89
C ALA A 62 4.57 -16.45 -19.52
N ARG A 63 4.40 -15.33 -18.80
CA ARG A 63 3.89 -15.25 -17.42
C ARG A 63 2.57 -14.50 -17.26
N LEU A 64 2.02 -13.92 -18.33
CA LEU A 64 0.77 -13.13 -18.27
C LEU A 64 -0.46 -13.91 -17.78
N GLY A 65 -0.42 -15.25 -17.82
CA GLY A 65 -1.52 -16.11 -17.38
C GLY A 65 -1.62 -16.30 -15.87
N HIS A 66 -0.69 -15.77 -15.07
CA HIS A 66 -0.73 -15.90 -13.62
C HIS A 66 -1.91 -15.16 -12.98
N HIS A 67 -2.26 -13.99 -13.52
CA HIS A 67 -3.38 -13.23 -12.98
C HIS A 67 -4.15 -12.48 -14.07
N HIS A 68 -5.47 -12.32 -13.90
CA HIS A 68 -6.33 -11.65 -14.89
C HIS A 68 -5.98 -10.17 -15.10
N MET A 69 -5.41 -9.48 -14.10
CA MET A 69 -5.01 -8.07 -14.26
C MET A 69 -4.02 -7.85 -15.40
N PHE A 70 -3.22 -8.88 -15.77
CA PHE A 70 -2.27 -8.76 -16.86
C PHE A 70 -2.93 -8.71 -18.24
N THR A 71 -4.18 -9.17 -18.35
CA THR A 71 -4.91 -9.32 -19.60
C THR A 71 -6.27 -8.60 -19.60
N HIS A 72 -6.63 -7.90 -18.51
CA HIS A 72 -7.89 -7.17 -18.41
C HIS A 72 -7.64 -5.70 -18.10
N LYS A 73 -8.43 -4.84 -18.71
CA LYS A 73 -8.45 -3.40 -18.44
C LYS A 73 -9.71 -2.95 -17.73
N VAL A 74 -9.67 -1.73 -17.21
CA VAL A 74 -10.82 -1.08 -16.60
C VAL A 74 -11.78 -0.58 -17.69
N GLY A 75 -12.93 -1.20 -17.80
CA GLY A 75 -14.02 -0.78 -18.68
C GLY A 75 -14.96 0.20 -17.97
N ARG A 76 -14.99 1.45 -18.41
CA ARG A 76 -15.90 2.46 -17.87
C ARG A 76 -17.28 2.40 -18.54
N ILE A 77 -18.32 2.57 -17.74
CA ILE A 77 -19.71 2.65 -18.24
C ILE A 77 -20.00 4.11 -18.65
N PRO A 78 -20.65 4.35 -19.81
CA PRO A 78 -21.06 5.69 -20.21
C PRO A 78 -21.83 6.41 -19.10
N LEU A 79 -21.61 7.71 -18.94
CA LEU A 79 -22.20 8.57 -17.92
C LEU A 79 -21.91 8.15 -16.47
N GLY A 80 -21.08 7.13 -16.26
CA GLY A 80 -20.79 6.61 -14.92
C GLY A 80 -22.00 6.02 -14.22
N LEU A 81 -22.91 5.42 -14.96
CA LEU A 81 -24.17 4.85 -14.46
C LEU A 81 -23.97 3.66 -13.52
N ASP A 82 -22.80 3.01 -13.60
CA ASP A 82 -22.44 1.84 -12.80
C ASP A 82 -20.94 1.85 -12.47
N HIS A 83 -20.53 0.93 -11.56
CA HIS A 83 -19.12 0.68 -11.31
C HIS A 83 -18.40 0.13 -12.55
N PRO A 84 -17.09 0.37 -12.69
CA PRO A 84 -16.31 -0.18 -13.78
C PRO A 84 -16.31 -1.70 -13.81
N TYR A 85 -15.94 -2.26 -14.95
CA TYR A 85 -15.83 -3.70 -15.18
C TYR A 85 -14.42 -4.08 -15.60
N TRP A 86 -13.99 -5.28 -15.24
CA TRP A 86 -12.82 -5.90 -15.82
C TRP A 86 -13.15 -6.39 -17.22
N MET A 87 -12.50 -5.83 -18.23
CA MET A 87 -12.69 -6.17 -19.65
C MET A 87 -11.45 -6.87 -20.19
N PRO A 88 -11.57 -8.10 -20.73
CA PRO A 88 -10.44 -8.77 -21.34
C PRO A 88 -9.94 -8.00 -22.57
N VAL A 89 -8.64 -7.98 -22.76
CA VAL A 89 -7.94 -7.39 -23.92
C VAL A 89 -6.99 -8.43 -24.47
N ASN A 90 -7.13 -8.76 -25.76
CA ASN A 90 -6.28 -9.77 -26.41
C ASN A 90 -5.17 -9.15 -27.27
N ASP A 91 -5.33 -7.90 -27.67
CA ASP A 91 -4.56 -7.20 -28.71
C ASP A 91 -3.91 -5.91 -28.18
N PHE A 92 -3.46 -5.92 -26.90
CA PHE A 92 -2.61 -4.84 -26.41
C PHE A 92 -1.14 -5.12 -26.77
N ASP A 93 -0.38 -4.07 -27.06
CA ASP A 93 1.06 -4.22 -27.26
C ASP A 93 1.76 -4.34 -25.90
N ILE A 94 2.32 -5.50 -25.64
CA ILE A 94 3.05 -5.76 -24.39
C ILE A 94 4.27 -4.85 -24.23
N ARG A 95 4.82 -4.32 -25.34
CA ARG A 95 5.92 -3.36 -25.30
C ARG A 95 5.56 -2.03 -24.63
N ASP A 96 4.27 -1.73 -24.55
CA ASP A 96 3.77 -0.57 -23.80
C ASP A 96 3.78 -0.78 -22.28
N HIS A 97 4.00 -2.02 -21.84
CA HIS A 97 3.98 -2.42 -20.42
C HIS A 97 5.34 -2.88 -19.91
N VAL A 98 6.28 -3.20 -20.81
CA VAL A 98 7.59 -3.74 -20.47
C VAL A 98 8.68 -2.78 -20.92
N HIS A 99 9.44 -2.27 -19.97
CA HIS A 99 10.50 -1.29 -20.18
C HIS A 99 11.82 -1.82 -19.63
N VAL A 100 12.91 -1.57 -20.34
CA VAL A 100 14.27 -1.93 -19.89
C VAL A 100 15.16 -0.69 -19.98
N THR A 101 15.93 -0.47 -18.93
CA THR A 101 16.88 0.64 -18.81
C THR A 101 18.18 0.12 -18.22
N ASP A 102 19.29 0.37 -18.91
CA ASP A 102 20.61 0.07 -18.39
C ASP A 102 21.13 1.28 -17.62
N LEU A 103 21.47 1.09 -16.34
CA LEU A 103 22.06 2.11 -15.48
C LEU A 103 23.59 2.01 -15.56
N THR A 104 24.25 3.14 -15.75
CA THR A 104 25.71 3.23 -15.92
C THR A 104 26.41 3.90 -14.76
N GLU A 105 25.67 4.60 -13.91
CA GLU A 105 26.19 5.27 -12.72
C GLU A 105 25.91 4.44 -11.47
N PRO A 106 26.90 4.24 -10.58
CA PRO A 106 26.70 3.48 -9.36
C PRO A 106 25.89 4.27 -8.31
N GLY A 107 25.39 3.54 -7.32
CA GLY A 107 24.73 4.09 -6.15
C GLY A 107 23.23 4.32 -6.32
N TRP A 108 22.61 4.60 -5.19
CA TRP A 108 21.15 4.76 -5.08
C TRP A 108 20.58 5.87 -5.99
N ALA A 109 21.32 6.98 -6.14
CA ALA A 109 20.86 8.15 -6.90
C ALA A 109 20.53 7.82 -8.37
N SER A 110 21.22 6.85 -8.98
CA SER A 110 20.97 6.41 -10.35
C SER A 110 19.62 5.73 -10.52
N LEU A 111 19.15 5.02 -9.48
CA LEU A 111 17.86 4.32 -9.45
C LEU A 111 16.74 5.20 -8.87
N GLU A 112 17.03 6.08 -7.92
CA GLU A 112 16.05 6.95 -7.26
C GLU A 112 15.29 7.82 -8.25
N LYS A 113 16.01 8.45 -9.18
CA LYS A 113 15.42 9.33 -10.19
C LYS A 113 14.37 8.64 -11.07
N PRO A 114 14.65 7.49 -11.72
CA PRO A 114 13.63 6.77 -12.48
C PRO A 114 12.49 6.22 -11.59
N LEU A 115 12.77 5.77 -10.36
CA LEU A 115 11.72 5.35 -9.42
C LEU A 115 10.79 6.52 -9.06
N SER A 116 11.33 7.70 -8.77
CA SER A 116 10.56 8.91 -8.52
C SER A 116 9.65 9.26 -9.71
N ALA A 117 10.17 9.18 -10.94
CA ALA A 117 9.38 9.39 -12.15
C ALA A 117 8.24 8.38 -12.29
N LEU A 118 8.49 7.11 -11.99
CA LEU A 118 7.46 6.05 -12.00
C LEU A 118 6.39 6.29 -10.93
N MET A 119 6.77 6.72 -9.73
CA MET A 119 5.84 7.02 -8.64
C MET A 119 4.92 8.19 -8.98
N THR A 120 5.43 9.19 -9.68
CA THR A 120 4.67 10.43 -9.99
C THR A 120 3.99 10.41 -11.36
N SER A 121 4.22 9.38 -12.18
CA SER A 121 3.55 9.21 -13.48
C SER A 121 2.21 8.49 -13.35
N ARG A 122 1.16 9.07 -13.95
CA ARG A 122 -0.17 8.46 -13.98
C ARG A 122 -0.19 7.21 -14.87
N MET A 123 -0.88 6.17 -14.42
CA MET A 123 -1.08 4.94 -15.19
C MET A 123 -2.25 5.09 -16.19
N ASP A 124 -2.08 4.57 -17.40
CA ASP A 124 -3.15 4.54 -18.41
C ASP A 124 -4.11 3.36 -18.18
N LEU A 125 -5.25 3.63 -17.54
CA LEU A 125 -6.28 2.62 -17.28
C LEU A 125 -7.09 2.19 -18.53
N THR A 126 -6.81 2.74 -19.71
CA THR A 126 -7.38 2.24 -20.98
C THR A 126 -6.69 0.96 -21.45
N ARG A 127 -5.59 0.59 -20.81
CA ARG A 127 -4.81 -0.65 -20.96
C ARG A 127 -4.90 -1.49 -19.68
N PRO A 128 -4.38 -2.72 -19.65
CA PRO A 128 -4.21 -3.48 -18.41
C PRO A 128 -3.42 -2.65 -17.37
N PRO A 129 -3.87 -2.60 -16.09
CA PRO A 129 -3.38 -1.62 -15.12
C PRO A 129 -2.09 -2.07 -14.43
N TRP A 130 -1.05 -2.35 -15.21
CA TRP A 130 0.28 -2.73 -14.73
C TRP A 130 1.38 -2.30 -15.69
N GLU A 131 2.59 -2.14 -15.18
CA GLU A 131 3.84 -1.94 -15.91
C GLU A 131 4.95 -2.72 -15.21
N LEU A 132 5.91 -3.25 -15.97
CA LEU A 132 7.15 -3.85 -15.49
C LEU A 132 8.35 -3.10 -16.08
N HIS A 133 9.19 -2.58 -15.18
CA HIS A 133 10.41 -1.87 -15.55
C HIS A 133 11.62 -2.62 -15.01
N PHE A 134 12.53 -2.97 -15.91
CA PHE A 134 13.79 -3.62 -15.61
C PHE A 134 14.89 -2.59 -15.63
N PHE A 135 15.64 -2.48 -14.53
CA PHE A 135 16.80 -1.63 -14.40
C PHE A 135 18.01 -2.53 -14.21
N ASN A 136 18.83 -2.64 -15.27
CA ASN A 136 20.03 -3.48 -15.26
C ASN A 136 21.24 -2.67 -14.78
N GLY A 137 22.28 -3.36 -14.32
CA GLY A 137 23.59 -2.78 -14.06
C GLY A 137 23.67 -1.94 -12.79
N ILE A 138 22.86 -2.23 -11.80
CA ILE A 138 22.89 -1.53 -10.51
C ILE A 138 24.09 -2.05 -9.70
N GLU A 139 24.96 -1.14 -9.25
CA GLU A 139 26.12 -1.42 -8.40
C GLU A 139 26.28 -0.33 -7.33
N GLY A 140 26.99 -0.63 -6.23
CA GLY A 140 27.33 0.36 -5.20
C GLY A 140 26.14 0.82 -4.35
N LEU A 141 25.21 -0.07 -4.03
CA LEU A 141 24.20 0.14 -3.01
C LEU A 141 24.80 -0.20 -1.63
N ASP A 142 24.51 0.63 -0.61
CA ASP A 142 25.16 0.52 0.72
C ASP A 142 24.95 -0.84 1.40
N ASP A 143 23.77 -1.44 1.25
CA ASP A 143 23.38 -2.68 1.92
C ASP A 143 23.39 -3.92 0.99
N LEU A 144 23.77 -3.77 -0.29
CA LEU A 144 23.69 -4.83 -1.30
C LEU A 144 24.96 -4.86 -2.16
N ASP A 145 25.72 -5.93 -2.00
CA ASP A 145 26.95 -6.16 -2.77
C ASP A 145 26.66 -6.68 -4.18
N GLY A 146 27.61 -6.44 -5.08
CA GLY A 146 27.62 -7.01 -6.42
C GLY A 146 26.83 -6.21 -7.46
N ARG A 147 26.55 -6.89 -8.58
CA ARG A 147 25.80 -6.34 -9.70
C ARG A 147 24.35 -6.83 -9.65
N LEU A 148 23.41 -5.91 -9.70
CA LEU A 148 21.99 -6.19 -9.49
C LEU A 148 21.15 -5.78 -10.71
N THR A 149 20.04 -6.47 -10.90
CA THR A 149 18.91 -6.01 -11.71
C THR A 149 17.72 -5.75 -10.81
N ALA A 150 17.12 -4.56 -10.87
CA ALA A 150 15.86 -4.27 -10.21
C ALA A 150 14.70 -4.42 -11.18
N VAL A 151 13.67 -5.18 -10.78
CA VAL A 151 12.41 -5.28 -11.52
C VAL A 151 11.33 -4.57 -10.73
N VAL A 152 10.78 -3.51 -11.31
CA VAL A 152 9.71 -2.70 -10.71
C VAL A 152 8.38 -3.17 -11.25
N LEU A 153 7.54 -3.72 -10.38
CA LEU A 153 6.14 -3.99 -10.67
C LEU A 153 5.29 -2.81 -10.21
N LYS A 154 4.80 -2.01 -11.16
CA LYS A 154 3.84 -0.95 -10.92
C LYS A 154 2.45 -1.45 -11.28
N SER A 155 1.50 -1.34 -10.36
CA SER A 155 0.11 -1.76 -10.58
C SER A 155 -0.88 -0.78 -9.97
N HIS A 156 -2.06 -0.63 -10.58
CA HIS A 156 -3.08 0.24 -10.02
C HIS A 156 -3.78 -0.41 -8.82
N HIS A 157 -4.03 0.35 -7.77
CA HIS A 157 -4.58 -0.13 -6.49
C HIS A 157 -5.99 -0.73 -6.63
N SER A 158 -6.75 -0.37 -7.68
CA SER A 158 -8.03 -1.03 -7.99
C SER A 158 -7.88 -2.51 -8.38
N ALA A 159 -6.68 -2.95 -8.78
CA ALA A 159 -6.40 -4.31 -9.20
C ALA A 159 -5.65 -5.13 -8.14
N ALA A 160 -4.95 -4.46 -7.21
CA ALA A 160 -4.11 -5.12 -6.21
C ALA A 160 -3.99 -4.29 -4.93
N ASP A 161 -3.99 -4.95 -3.77
CA ASP A 161 -3.55 -4.39 -2.48
C ASP A 161 -2.12 -4.89 -2.15
N GLY A 162 -1.59 -4.53 -0.98
CA GLY A 162 -0.22 -4.92 -0.58
C GLY A 162 -0.01 -6.44 -0.53
N ILE A 163 -1.02 -7.24 -0.15
CA ILE A 163 -0.94 -8.71 -0.20
C ILE A 163 -1.02 -9.20 -1.64
N ALA A 164 -1.85 -8.57 -2.45
CA ALA A 164 -1.96 -8.91 -3.86
C ALA A 164 -0.67 -8.62 -4.63
N ILE A 165 0.03 -7.52 -4.37
CA ILE A 165 1.37 -7.23 -4.92
C ILE A 165 2.36 -8.33 -4.55
N ARG A 166 2.33 -8.80 -3.30
CA ARG A 166 3.14 -9.94 -2.88
C ARG A 166 2.85 -11.18 -3.72
N MET A 167 1.58 -11.60 -3.81
CA MET A 167 1.18 -12.79 -4.57
C MET A 167 1.51 -12.67 -6.06
N LEU A 168 1.41 -11.47 -6.64
CA LEU A 168 1.81 -11.20 -8.03
C LEU A 168 3.33 -11.36 -8.19
N GLY A 169 4.13 -10.76 -7.32
CA GLY A 169 5.59 -10.93 -7.32
C GLY A 169 5.98 -12.39 -7.17
N GLU A 170 5.43 -13.10 -6.18
CA GLU A 170 5.67 -14.53 -5.98
C GLU A 170 5.32 -15.34 -7.25
N SER A 171 4.20 -15.06 -7.91
CA SER A 171 3.81 -15.80 -9.11
C SER A 171 4.65 -15.47 -10.34
N ILE A 172 5.07 -14.22 -10.54
CA ILE A 172 5.92 -13.81 -11.66
C ILE A 172 7.34 -14.35 -11.51
N PHE A 173 7.90 -14.31 -10.28
CA PHE A 173 9.29 -14.66 -9.99
C PHE A 173 9.46 -16.08 -9.42
N SER A 174 8.41 -16.91 -9.40
CA SER A 174 8.46 -18.33 -8.97
C SER A 174 9.24 -19.24 -9.91
N GLY A 175 9.61 -18.76 -11.10
CA GLY A 175 10.18 -19.59 -12.15
C GLY A 175 9.15 -20.34 -13.01
N GLU A 176 7.88 -20.37 -12.63
CA GLU A 176 6.81 -21.03 -13.40
C GLU A 176 6.34 -20.14 -14.57
N GLU A 177 6.22 -20.74 -15.74
CA GLU A 177 5.62 -20.10 -16.90
C GLU A 177 4.13 -20.42 -17.00
N ARG A 178 3.35 -19.38 -17.20
CA ARG A 178 1.91 -19.49 -17.40
C ARG A 178 1.45 -18.48 -18.45
N ALA A 179 1.36 -18.92 -19.69
CA ALA A 179 0.91 -18.07 -20.78
C ALA A 179 -0.56 -17.66 -20.64
N ALA A 180 -0.86 -16.45 -21.07
CA ALA A 180 -2.24 -15.98 -21.09
C ALA A 180 -3.10 -16.80 -22.03
N ARG A 181 -4.36 -17.04 -21.64
CA ARG A 181 -5.36 -17.67 -22.50
C ARG A 181 -6.12 -16.59 -23.27
N HIS A 182 -6.27 -16.80 -24.58
CA HIS A 182 -7.13 -15.94 -25.39
C HIS A 182 -8.58 -16.03 -24.92
N VAL A 183 -9.18 -14.90 -24.56
CA VAL A 183 -10.58 -14.80 -24.14
C VAL A 183 -11.37 -14.13 -25.26
N PRO A 184 -12.33 -14.80 -25.90
CA PRO A 184 -13.15 -14.20 -26.96
C PRO A 184 -13.91 -12.98 -26.43
N VAL A 185 -13.69 -11.81 -27.01
CA VAL A 185 -14.41 -10.57 -26.65
C VAL A 185 -15.59 -10.40 -27.60
N PRO A 186 -16.84 -10.45 -27.11
CA PRO A 186 -18.02 -10.27 -27.97
C PRO A 186 -18.05 -8.88 -28.60
N ARG A 187 -18.38 -8.78 -29.90
CA ARG A 187 -18.46 -7.51 -30.63
C ARG A 187 -19.39 -6.47 -29.98
N LEU A 188 -20.47 -6.91 -29.35
CA LEU A 188 -21.47 -6.07 -28.69
C LEU A 188 -21.27 -5.97 -27.16
N LEU A 189 -20.06 -6.29 -26.69
CA LEU A 189 -19.80 -6.30 -25.24
C LEU A 189 -20.17 -4.99 -24.55
N LYS A 190 -19.77 -3.84 -25.11
CA LYS A 190 -20.08 -2.52 -24.53
C LYS A 190 -21.57 -2.24 -24.45
N VAL A 191 -22.36 -2.62 -25.46
CA VAL A 191 -23.82 -2.46 -25.48
C VAL A 191 -24.47 -3.37 -24.44
N ARG A 192 -24.04 -4.62 -24.37
CA ARG A 192 -24.51 -5.59 -23.38
C ARG A 192 -24.28 -5.08 -21.96
N VAL A 193 -23.05 -4.62 -21.66
CA VAL A 193 -22.68 -4.08 -20.34
C VAL A 193 -23.52 -2.85 -20.01
N LEU A 194 -23.76 -1.96 -20.96
CA LEU A 194 -24.64 -0.78 -20.73
C LEU A 194 -26.06 -1.20 -20.38
N LEU A 195 -26.65 -2.15 -21.13
CA LEU A 195 -28.01 -2.65 -20.85
C LEU A 195 -28.10 -3.37 -19.50
N GLU A 196 -27.12 -4.20 -19.17
CA GLU A 196 -27.04 -4.87 -17.87
C GLU A 196 -26.90 -3.85 -16.74
N SER A 197 -26.10 -2.80 -16.92
CA SER A 197 -25.93 -1.71 -15.95
C SER A 197 -27.25 -0.95 -15.73
N LEU A 198 -27.92 -0.55 -16.81
CA LEU A 198 -29.22 0.13 -16.73
C LEU A 198 -30.28 -0.74 -16.01
N ALA A 199 -30.34 -2.01 -16.35
CA ALA A 199 -31.26 -2.97 -15.72
C ALA A 199 -30.94 -3.20 -14.23
N SER A 200 -29.70 -3.03 -13.83
CA SER A 200 -29.25 -3.24 -12.44
C SER A 200 -29.47 -2.04 -11.51
N ILE A 201 -29.67 -0.80 -12.04
CA ILE A 201 -29.83 0.42 -11.24
C ILE A 201 -30.95 0.29 -10.20
N PRO A 202 -32.19 -0.15 -10.53
CA PRO A 202 -33.25 -0.24 -9.52
C PRO A 202 -32.87 -1.17 -8.36
N SER A 203 -32.25 -2.31 -8.66
CA SER A 203 -31.82 -3.28 -7.64
C SER A 203 -30.67 -2.76 -6.79
N GLN A 204 -29.74 -1.99 -7.37
CA GLN A 204 -28.67 -1.33 -6.62
C GLN A 204 -29.22 -0.27 -5.68
N MET A 205 -30.12 0.59 -6.18
CA MET A 205 -30.79 1.62 -5.37
C MET A 205 -31.61 1.02 -4.24
N PHE A 206 -32.32 -0.06 -4.50
CA PHE A 206 -33.09 -0.77 -3.47
C PHE A 206 -32.16 -1.37 -2.39
N ARG A 207 -31.05 -2.03 -2.78
CA ARG A 207 -30.05 -2.58 -1.84
C ARG A 207 -29.43 -1.47 -1.00
N PHE A 208 -29.03 -0.36 -1.63
CA PHE A 208 -28.48 0.80 -0.94
C PHE A 208 -29.50 1.37 0.06
N ALA A 209 -30.71 1.70 -0.37
CA ALA A 209 -31.76 2.23 0.50
C ALA A 209 -32.04 1.31 1.69
N ARG A 210 -32.10 0.00 1.46
CA ARG A 210 -32.31 -1.01 2.51
C ARG A 210 -31.12 -1.11 3.48
N SER A 211 -29.90 -0.81 3.05
CA SER A 211 -28.70 -0.84 3.90
C SER A 211 -28.62 0.35 4.86
N VAL A 212 -29.18 1.52 4.50
CA VAL A 212 -29.05 2.78 5.24
C VAL A 212 -29.54 2.69 6.69
N PRO A 213 -30.73 2.14 7.01
CA PRO A 213 -31.16 2.03 8.40
C PRO A 213 -30.23 1.16 9.25
N GLY A 214 -29.77 0.03 8.68
CA GLY A 214 -28.83 -0.88 9.34
C GLY A 214 -27.45 -0.24 9.56
N ASN A 215 -26.95 0.54 8.61
CA ASN A 215 -25.67 1.26 8.73
C ASN A 215 -25.79 2.38 9.78
N ARG A 216 -26.93 3.11 9.82
CA ARG A 216 -27.19 4.10 10.88
C ARG A 216 -27.30 3.47 12.27
N ALA A 217 -27.91 2.30 12.37
CA ALA A 217 -27.97 1.55 13.63
C ALA A 217 -26.57 1.08 14.07
N ALA A 218 -25.77 0.58 13.14
CA ALA A 218 -24.40 0.17 13.38
C ALA A 218 -23.54 1.36 13.84
N GLN A 219 -23.65 2.54 13.19
CA GLN A 219 -22.95 3.75 13.62
C GLN A 219 -23.31 4.14 15.05
N ARG A 220 -24.61 4.10 15.40
CA ARG A 220 -25.05 4.38 16.78
C ARG A 220 -24.50 3.36 17.79
N SER A 221 -24.48 2.08 17.40
CA SER A 221 -23.91 1.03 18.25
C SER A 221 -22.40 1.19 18.43
N ALA A 222 -21.66 1.56 17.37
CA ALA A 222 -20.22 1.85 17.46
C ALA A 222 -19.95 3.04 18.40
N ASN A 223 -20.72 4.12 18.26
CA ASN A 223 -20.60 5.30 19.13
C ASN A 223 -20.94 4.96 20.59
N ALA A 224 -21.95 4.12 20.83
CA ALA A 224 -22.33 3.68 22.18
C ALA A 224 -21.22 2.83 22.83
N ALA A 225 -20.63 1.88 22.09
CA ALA A 225 -19.53 1.05 22.55
C ALA A 225 -18.27 1.91 22.88
N GLN A 226 -17.97 2.90 22.04
CA GLN A 226 -16.90 3.89 22.32
C GLN A 226 -17.21 4.67 23.62
N SER A 227 -18.43 5.17 23.78
CA SER A 227 -18.83 5.89 25.00
C SER A 227 -18.85 5.00 26.25
N ALA A 228 -19.00 3.69 26.09
CA ALA A 228 -18.88 2.69 27.15
C ALA A 228 -17.43 2.34 27.50
N GLY A 229 -16.44 2.89 26.78
CA GLY A 229 -15.02 2.65 27.01
C GLY A 229 -14.52 1.31 26.46
N GLU A 230 -15.22 0.67 25.52
CA GLU A 230 -14.76 -0.59 24.91
C GLU A 230 -13.46 -0.40 24.10
N TRP A 231 -13.19 0.83 23.64
CA TRP A 231 -11.92 1.26 23.04
C TRP A 231 -11.67 2.74 23.29
N PHE A 232 -10.41 3.15 23.16
CA PHE A 232 -10.03 4.56 23.35
C PHE A 232 -10.55 5.44 22.20
N GLU A 233 -10.74 6.70 22.51
CA GLU A 233 -11.08 7.71 21.52
C GLU A 233 -9.83 8.14 20.74
N SER A 234 -9.38 7.28 19.82
CA SER A 234 -8.21 7.53 18.97
C SER A 234 -8.52 8.43 17.77
N LEU A 235 -9.81 8.66 17.48
CA LEU A 235 -10.27 9.43 16.33
C LEU A 235 -10.52 10.92 16.64
N ASN A 236 -9.78 11.51 17.57
CA ASN A 236 -9.84 12.95 17.81
C ASN A 236 -9.14 13.70 16.68
N GLU A 237 -9.81 14.75 16.20
CA GLU A 237 -9.22 15.68 15.26
C GLU A 237 -8.07 16.45 15.91
N ARG A 238 -6.95 16.56 15.21
CA ARG A 238 -5.72 17.23 15.64
C ARG A 238 -5.24 18.20 14.57
N PRO A 239 -4.43 19.22 14.94
CA PRO A 239 -3.86 20.12 13.96
C PRO A 239 -3.13 19.37 12.85
N ALA A 240 -3.33 19.79 11.62
CA ALA A 240 -2.57 19.26 10.49
C ALA A 240 -1.09 19.66 10.58
N THR A 241 -0.23 18.85 9.98
CA THR A 241 1.19 19.16 9.76
C THR A 241 1.45 19.57 8.33
N ARG A 242 2.67 20.02 8.01
CA ARG A 242 3.09 20.30 6.61
C ARG A 242 2.85 19.13 5.66
N PHE A 243 2.93 17.90 6.14
CA PHE A 243 2.72 16.68 5.33
C PHE A 243 1.26 16.47 4.91
N ASN A 244 0.32 17.18 5.51
CA ASN A 244 -1.10 17.10 5.20
C ASN A 244 -1.55 18.12 4.15
N GLY A 245 -0.61 18.80 3.51
CA GLY A 245 -0.86 19.77 2.45
C GLY A 245 -1.04 19.14 1.07
N LYS A 246 -1.02 20.02 0.07
CA LYS A 246 -1.01 19.64 -1.34
C LYS A 246 0.37 19.15 -1.73
N VAL A 247 0.44 18.02 -2.45
CA VAL A 247 1.70 17.52 -3.00
C VAL A 247 2.13 18.26 -4.25
N SER A 248 3.45 18.38 -4.45
CA SER A 248 4.05 19.06 -5.61
C SER A 248 3.97 18.24 -6.91
N GLY A 249 3.70 16.92 -6.81
CA GLY A 249 3.81 15.97 -7.91
C GLY A 249 5.24 15.47 -8.14
N SER A 250 6.15 15.74 -7.21
CA SER A 250 7.51 15.20 -7.19
C SER A 250 7.75 14.51 -5.86
N GLY A 251 8.34 13.32 -5.88
CA GLY A 251 8.61 12.53 -4.67
C GLY A 251 10.05 12.00 -4.65
N THR A 252 10.62 11.89 -3.47
CA THR A 252 11.89 11.21 -3.22
C THR A 252 11.66 9.96 -2.40
N LEU A 253 12.45 8.93 -2.63
CA LEU A 253 12.40 7.63 -1.94
C LEU A 253 13.76 7.34 -1.31
N GLN A 254 13.76 7.08 -0.02
CA GLN A 254 14.92 6.63 0.73
C GLN A 254 14.58 5.37 1.52
N GLN A 255 15.61 4.65 1.95
CA GLN A 255 15.45 3.42 2.71
C GLN A 255 16.34 3.41 3.96
N LEU A 256 15.89 2.66 4.97
CA LEU A 256 16.63 2.42 6.20
C LEU A 256 16.50 0.95 6.58
N THR A 257 17.59 0.21 6.57
CA THR A 257 17.60 -1.18 7.05
C THR A 257 17.90 -1.23 8.54
N LEU A 258 17.07 -1.98 9.26
CA LEU A 258 17.12 -2.14 10.71
C LEU A 258 17.36 -3.61 11.08
N PRO A 259 18.28 -3.92 12.03
CA PRO A 259 18.55 -5.28 12.47
C PRO A 259 17.34 -5.91 13.17
N GLY A 260 16.85 -7.03 12.67
CA GLY A 260 15.67 -7.71 13.23
C GLY A 260 15.85 -8.20 14.66
N ALA A 261 17.07 -8.63 15.03
CA ALA A 261 17.39 -9.05 16.40
C ALA A 261 17.21 -7.89 17.40
N VAL A 262 17.65 -6.66 17.04
CA VAL A 262 17.50 -5.48 17.90
C VAL A 262 16.02 -5.09 18.02
N ILE A 263 15.28 -5.08 16.91
CA ILE A 263 13.83 -4.86 16.92
C ILE A 263 13.13 -5.89 17.81
N GLY A 264 13.56 -7.15 17.75
CA GLY A 264 13.08 -8.23 18.63
C GLY A 264 13.34 -7.92 20.11
N GLY A 265 14.53 -7.46 20.45
CA GLY A 265 14.90 -7.04 21.81
C GLY A 265 14.03 -5.89 22.32
N VAL A 266 13.89 -4.83 21.54
CA VAL A 266 13.01 -3.68 21.86
C VAL A 266 11.57 -4.12 22.09
N LYS A 267 11.04 -4.97 21.20
CA LYS A 267 9.68 -5.52 21.32
C LYS A 267 9.50 -6.30 22.63
N HIS A 268 10.48 -7.08 23.05
CA HIS A 268 10.41 -7.88 24.28
C HIS A 268 10.55 -7.03 25.55
N ALA A 269 11.22 -5.89 25.50
CA ALA A 269 11.32 -4.96 26.62
C ALA A 269 9.94 -4.39 27.03
N VAL A 270 8.95 -4.39 26.13
CA VAL A 270 7.59 -3.89 26.43
C VAL A 270 6.57 -5.02 26.23
N PRO A 271 5.99 -5.58 27.30
CA PRO A 271 5.03 -6.68 27.23
C PRO A 271 3.83 -6.33 26.34
N GLY A 272 3.58 -7.21 25.37
CA GLY A 272 2.46 -7.05 24.42
C GLY A 272 2.71 -6.12 23.24
N ALA A 273 3.89 -5.49 23.13
CA ALA A 273 4.28 -4.74 21.95
C ALA A 273 4.50 -5.66 20.73
N THR A 274 4.21 -5.16 19.56
CA THR A 274 4.43 -5.84 18.27
C THR A 274 5.54 -5.11 17.49
N VAL A 275 6.06 -5.75 16.44
CA VAL A 275 7.02 -5.11 15.50
C VAL A 275 6.43 -3.82 14.91
N ASN A 276 5.14 -3.81 14.62
CA ASN A 276 4.46 -2.59 14.14
C ASN A 276 4.48 -1.45 15.17
N ASP A 277 4.34 -1.76 16.46
CA ASP A 277 4.36 -0.75 17.51
C ASP A 277 5.76 -0.15 17.67
N VAL A 278 6.81 -0.97 17.54
CA VAL A 278 8.21 -0.50 17.50
C VAL A 278 8.43 0.43 16.32
N LEU A 279 7.95 0.07 15.12
CA LEU A 279 8.02 0.93 13.95
C LEU A 279 7.31 2.27 14.15
N LEU A 280 6.11 2.25 14.73
CA LEU A 280 5.36 3.47 15.06
C LEU A 280 6.10 4.35 16.07
N ALA A 281 6.79 3.76 17.04
CA ALA A 281 7.61 4.49 18.00
C ALA A 281 8.83 5.15 17.36
N ILE A 282 9.48 4.47 16.40
CA ILE A 282 10.58 5.02 15.59
C ILE A 282 10.09 6.21 14.76
N VAL A 283 9.03 6.01 13.98
CA VAL A 283 8.45 7.05 13.12
C VAL A 283 7.95 8.24 13.92
N GLY A 284 7.22 8.01 15.01
CA GLY A 284 6.72 9.06 15.88
C GLY A 284 7.83 9.90 16.52
N GLY A 285 8.91 9.27 16.98
CA GLY A 285 10.09 9.96 17.52
C GLY A 285 10.79 10.82 16.48
N ALA A 286 11.02 10.27 15.29
CA ALA A 286 11.67 11.00 14.20
C ALA A 286 10.82 12.18 13.70
N LEU A 287 9.50 11.99 13.52
CA LEU A 287 8.60 13.04 13.08
C LEU A 287 8.50 14.19 14.06
N SER A 288 8.42 13.89 15.35
CA SER A 288 8.39 14.92 16.39
C SER A 288 9.65 15.77 16.38
N ARG A 289 10.83 15.15 16.21
CA ARG A 289 12.12 15.84 16.09
C ARG A 289 12.17 16.69 14.81
N TYR A 290 11.88 16.09 13.68
CA TYR A 290 11.90 16.79 12.39
C TYR A 290 11.02 18.05 12.38
N LEU A 291 9.78 17.94 12.86
CA LEU A 291 8.88 19.09 12.95
C LEU A 291 9.39 20.16 13.94
N THR A 292 9.95 19.75 15.07
CA THR A 292 10.50 20.67 16.08
C THR A 292 11.72 21.42 15.54
N GLU A 293 12.65 20.74 14.87
CA GLU A 293 13.83 21.32 14.24
C GLU A 293 13.47 22.33 13.14
N ASN A 294 12.36 22.07 12.44
CA ASN A 294 11.81 22.98 11.43
C ASN A 294 10.97 24.14 12.01
N GLY A 295 10.92 24.29 13.36
CA GLY A 295 10.13 25.33 14.00
C GLY A 295 8.62 25.13 13.97
N GLU A 296 8.17 23.90 13.70
CA GLU A 296 6.75 23.50 13.61
C GLU A 296 6.44 22.40 14.66
N PRO A 297 6.69 22.62 15.95
CA PRO A 297 6.43 21.58 16.94
C PRO A 297 4.97 21.13 16.87
N PRO A 298 4.68 19.82 16.94
CA PRO A 298 3.32 19.32 16.81
C PRO A 298 2.41 19.92 17.88
N GLY A 299 1.26 20.47 17.48
CA GLY A 299 0.24 21.01 18.39
C GLY A 299 -0.51 19.95 19.23
N GLY A 300 -0.10 18.70 19.12
CA GLY A 300 -0.62 17.53 19.82
C GLY A 300 0.10 16.26 19.37
N SER A 301 -0.23 15.12 19.95
CA SER A 301 0.36 13.87 19.52
C SER A 301 -0.02 13.52 18.06
N LEU A 302 0.92 13.02 17.27
CA LEU A 302 0.71 12.62 15.88
C LEU A 302 0.04 11.25 15.80
N VAL A 303 -0.78 11.04 14.77
CA VAL A 303 -1.52 9.81 14.53
C VAL A 303 -1.08 9.18 13.20
N ALA A 304 -0.74 7.91 13.23
CA ALA A 304 -0.45 7.13 12.04
C ALA A 304 -1.70 6.43 11.50
N MET A 305 -1.87 6.45 10.17
CA MET A 305 -2.76 5.55 9.46
C MET A 305 -2.05 4.21 9.24
N VAL A 306 -2.59 3.13 9.79
CA VAL A 306 -2.01 1.79 9.66
C VAL A 306 -3.00 0.89 8.92
N PRO A 307 -2.76 0.56 7.65
CA PRO A 307 -3.58 -0.41 6.93
C PRO A 307 -3.42 -1.81 7.53
N ARG A 308 -4.55 -2.48 7.77
CA ARG A 308 -4.58 -3.86 8.23
C ARG A 308 -5.38 -4.71 7.26
N SER A 309 -4.77 -5.75 6.70
CA SER A 309 -5.50 -6.70 5.88
C SER A 309 -6.47 -7.54 6.72
N MET A 310 -7.68 -7.71 6.20
CA MET A 310 -8.69 -8.62 6.73
C MET A 310 -8.76 -9.93 5.94
N ARG A 311 -7.93 -10.06 4.90
CA ARG A 311 -7.86 -11.22 4.01
C ARG A 311 -7.19 -12.39 4.73
N LYS A 312 -7.74 -13.59 4.56
CA LYS A 312 -6.96 -14.81 4.73
C LYS A 312 -6.06 -14.95 3.50
N VAL A 313 -4.81 -15.32 3.71
CA VAL A 313 -3.75 -15.35 2.65
C VAL A 313 -4.17 -16.12 1.39
N GLU A 314 -5.15 -17.01 1.49
CA GLU A 314 -5.60 -17.92 0.42
C GLU A 314 -6.80 -17.39 -0.40
N GLU A 315 -7.39 -16.23 -0.05
CA GLU A 315 -8.62 -15.74 -0.66
C GLU A 315 -8.38 -14.51 -1.54
N TRP A 316 -8.35 -14.71 -2.86
CA TRP A 316 -8.32 -13.63 -3.84
C TRP A 316 -9.72 -13.36 -4.42
N GLN A 317 -10.66 -12.88 -3.62
CA GLN A 317 -12.01 -12.62 -4.10
C GLN A 317 -12.32 -11.15 -4.42
N SER A 318 -11.56 -10.20 -3.87
CA SER A 318 -11.55 -8.78 -4.26
C SER A 318 -10.16 -8.23 -4.07
N ALA A 319 -9.79 -7.18 -4.83
CA ALA A 319 -8.44 -6.63 -4.78
C ALA A 319 -8.12 -5.99 -3.43
N ASN A 320 -9.12 -5.37 -2.76
CA ASN A 320 -8.91 -4.57 -1.55
C ASN A 320 -9.77 -5.05 -0.37
N GLN A 321 -9.15 -5.72 0.59
CA GLN A 321 -9.78 -6.13 1.86
C GLN A 321 -8.99 -5.56 3.05
N LEU A 322 -8.97 -4.23 3.14
CA LEU A 322 -8.23 -3.51 4.16
C LEU A 322 -9.19 -2.79 5.11
N VAL A 323 -8.83 -2.74 6.38
CA VAL A 323 -9.37 -1.79 7.35
C VAL A 323 -8.24 -0.87 7.80
N THR A 324 -8.57 0.36 8.15
CA THR A 324 -7.61 1.35 8.59
C THR A 324 -7.66 1.50 10.10
N LEU A 325 -6.51 1.34 10.76
CA LEU A 325 -6.31 1.72 12.15
C LEU A 325 -5.81 3.17 12.19
N SER A 326 -6.23 3.94 13.19
CA SER A 326 -5.72 5.27 13.50
C SER A 326 -4.98 5.21 14.83
N VAL A 327 -3.66 5.01 14.79
CA VAL A 327 -2.85 4.75 16.00
C VAL A 327 -2.17 6.03 16.44
N ASP A 328 -2.44 6.45 17.68
CA ASP A 328 -1.71 7.52 18.31
C ASP A 328 -0.25 7.12 18.57
N MET A 329 0.70 7.91 18.06
CA MET A 329 2.12 7.66 18.22
C MET A 329 2.70 8.27 19.51
N HIS A 330 1.86 8.89 20.34
CA HIS A 330 2.23 9.48 21.64
C HIS A 330 3.50 10.33 21.57
N THR A 331 3.60 11.17 20.54
CA THR A 331 4.81 11.95 20.21
C THR A 331 5.17 13.00 21.26
N SER A 332 4.26 13.33 22.17
CA SER A 332 4.52 14.20 23.34
C SER A 332 5.25 13.49 24.49
N VAL A 333 5.33 12.15 24.48
CA VAL A 333 6.01 11.36 25.51
C VAL A 333 7.48 11.22 25.16
N ALA A 334 8.35 11.76 25.99
CA ALA A 334 9.80 11.80 25.72
C ALA A 334 10.48 10.45 25.93
N ALA A 335 10.09 9.69 26.98
CA ALA A 335 10.69 8.40 27.30
C ALA A 335 10.35 7.33 26.25
N PRO A 336 11.37 6.72 25.54
CA PRO A 336 11.10 5.88 24.39
C PRO A 336 10.27 4.63 24.69
N LEU A 337 10.57 3.91 25.79
CA LEU A 337 9.84 2.67 26.14
C LEU A 337 8.44 2.97 26.69
N GLU A 338 8.24 4.07 27.43
CA GLU A 338 6.92 4.53 27.86
C GLU A 338 6.06 4.86 26.64
N ARG A 339 6.62 5.60 25.67
CA ARG A 339 5.95 5.90 24.41
C ARG A 339 5.58 4.61 23.67
N LEU A 340 6.48 3.62 23.57
CA LEU A 340 6.20 2.32 22.95
C LEU A 340 5.06 1.58 23.66
N ALA A 341 5.01 1.60 25.00
CA ALA A 341 3.95 0.97 25.77
C ALA A 341 2.57 1.59 25.48
N LEU A 342 2.50 2.90 25.42
CA LEU A 342 1.27 3.64 25.07
C LEU A 342 0.84 3.40 23.61
N ILE A 343 1.79 3.32 22.68
CA ILE A 343 1.51 2.96 21.29
C ILE A 343 0.93 1.54 21.20
N ALA A 344 1.50 0.58 21.93
CA ALA A 344 1.02 -0.79 21.93
C ALA A 344 -0.42 -0.88 22.51
N GLU A 345 -0.75 -0.06 23.48
CA GLU A 345 -2.10 0.07 24.02
C GLU A 345 -3.07 0.67 23.00
N SER A 346 -2.69 1.78 22.34
CA SER A 346 -3.46 2.42 21.29
C SER A 346 -3.70 1.46 20.10
N SER A 347 -2.67 0.73 19.68
CA SER A 347 -2.78 -0.29 18.62
C SER A 347 -3.75 -1.40 19.00
N ARG A 348 -3.72 -1.86 20.25
CA ARG A 348 -4.64 -2.88 20.77
C ARG A 348 -6.08 -2.38 20.76
N SER A 349 -6.30 -1.16 21.24
CA SER A 349 -7.59 -0.49 21.24
C SER A 349 -8.17 -0.38 19.82
N GLU A 350 -7.37 0.05 18.85
CA GLU A 350 -7.77 0.16 17.45
C GLU A 350 -8.08 -1.21 16.81
N LYS A 351 -7.35 -2.26 17.19
CA LYS A 351 -7.66 -3.64 16.76
C LYS A 351 -9.02 -4.10 17.33
N VAL A 352 -9.37 -3.74 18.57
CA VAL A 352 -10.68 -4.00 19.17
C VAL A 352 -11.76 -3.23 18.40
N ARG A 353 -11.59 -1.91 18.21
CA ARG A 353 -12.52 -1.06 17.47
C ARG A 353 -12.82 -1.60 16.07
N THR A 354 -11.79 -1.91 15.28
CA THR A 354 -11.94 -2.36 13.90
C THR A 354 -12.45 -3.81 13.79
N SER A 355 -12.32 -4.60 14.84
CA SER A 355 -12.86 -5.95 14.92
C SER A 355 -14.32 -5.99 15.39
N HIS A 356 -14.82 -4.90 16.02
CA HIS A 356 -16.17 -4.83 16.53
C HIS A 356 -17.22 -4.94 15.40
N PRO A 357 -18.28 -5.75 15.56
CA PRO A 357 -19.27 -6.01 14.49
C PRO A 357 -19.92 -4.74 13.95
N ALA A 358 -20.21 -3.76 14.79
CA ALA A 358 -20.81 -2.50 14.37
C ALA A 358 -19.84 -1.67 13.51
N THR A 359 -18.57 -1.56 13.90
CA THR A 359 -17.56 -0.84 13.12
C THR A 359 -17.32 -1.51 11.77
N ARG A 360 -17.22 -2.86 11.74
CA ARG A 360 -17.10 -3.63 10.50
C ARG A 360 -18.28 -3.42 9.56
N ARG A 361 -19.51 -3.30 10.11
CA ARG A 361 -20.69 -3.01 9.29
C ARG A 361 -20.65 -1.59 8.72
N VAL A 362 -20.19 -0.61 9.48
CA VAL A 362 -20.00 0.78 8.99
C VAL A 362 -18.96 0.80 7.86
N ASP A 363 -17.84 0.12 8.04
CA ASP A 363 -16.81 0.01 7.01
C ASP A 363 -17.31 -0.69 5.74
N ALA A 364 -18.12 -1.74 5.90
CA ALA A 364 -18.74 -2.45 4.79
C ALA A 364 -19.85 -1.67 4.07
N ALA A 365 -20.26 -0.50 4.56
CA ALA A 365 -21.30 0.31 3.92
C ALA A 365 -20.93 0.75 2.49
N ILE A 366 -19.65 0.87 2.20
CA ILE A 366 -19.13 1.18 0.85
C ILE A 366 -19.56 0.12 -0.18
N GLU A 367 -19.69 -1.15 0.21
CA GLU A 367 -20.02 -2.26 -0.69
C GLU A 367 -21.44 -2.18 -1.29
N THR A 368 -22.31 -1.36 -0.69
CA THR A 368 -23.67 -1.13 -1.19
C THR A 368 -23.83 0.23 -1.88
N ALA A 369 -22.79 1.07 -1.84
CA ALA A 369 -22.86 2.42 -2.37
C ALA A 369 -22.92 2.42 -3.91
N PRO A 370 -23.87 3.12 -4.55
CA PRO A 370 -23.93 3.23 -6.00
C PRO A 370 -22.79 4.11 -6.54
N ALA A 371 -22.40 3.88 -7.78
CA ALA A 371 -21.26 4.53 -8.43
C ALA A 371 -21.30 6.06 -8.37
N PHE A 372 -22.49 6.65 -8.62
CA PHE A 372 -22.62 8.12 -8.59
C PHE A 372 -22.34 8.72 -7.20
N LEU A 373 -22.72 8.01 -6.13
CA LEU A 373 -22.49 8.46 -4.75
C LEU A 373 -21.00 8.42 -4.42
N LEU A 374 -20.29 7.32 -4.73
CA LEU A 374 -18.85 7.24 -4.51
C LEU A 374 -18.09 8.28 -5.31
N ARG A 375 -18.46 8.52 -6.56
CA ARG A 375 -17.87 9.59 -7.38
C ARG A 375 -18.09 10.97 -6.78
N PHE A 376 -19.27 11.25 -6.25
CA PHE A 376 -19.54 12.50 -5.56
C PHE A 376 -18.70 12.64 -4.29
N ILE A 377 -18.58 11.58 -3.49
CA ILE A 377 -17.74 11.56 -2.28
C ILE A 377 -16.26 11.77 -2.67
N ALA A 378 -15.78 11.09 -3.71
CA ALA A 378 -14.41 11.27 -4.21
C ALA A 378 -14.14 12.70 -4.66
N PHE A 379 -15.08 13.31 -5.41
CA PHE A 379 -14.99 14.70 -5.81
C PHE A 379 -14.98 15.67 -4.61
N ALA A 380 -15.82 15.43 -3.61
CA ALA A 380 -15.84 16.26 -2.40
C ALA A 380 -14.54 16.08 -1.58
N ARG A 381 -13.99 14.86 -1.52
CA ARG A 381 -12.74 14.55 -0.85
C ARG A 381 -11.55 15.25 -1.52
N SER A 382 -11.45 15.19 -2.84
CA SER A 382 -10.33 15.80 -3.59
C SER A 382 -10.22 17.31 -3.37
N ARG A 383 -11.33 18.00 -3.07
CA ARG A 383 -11.33 19.45 -2.78
C ARG A 383 -10.85 19.80 -1.37
N ASN A 384 -10.89 18.87 -0.43
CA ASN A 384 -10.65 19.13 0.99
C ASN A 384 -9.45 18.36 1.56
N SER A 385 -8.90 17.39 0.81
CA SER A 385 -7.85 16.51 1.31
C SER A 385 -6.54 17.21 1.66
N HIS A 386 -6.26 18.36 1.05
CA HIS A 386 -5.01 19.11 1.21
C HIS A 386 -5.16 20.42 1.99
N ASP A 387 -6.31 20.68 2.60
CA ASP A 387 -6.54 21.91 3.36
C ASP A 387 -5.95 21.78 4.77
N VAL A 388 -4.75 22.27 4.98
CA VAL A 388 -4.03 22.23 6.27
C VAL A 388 -4.66 23.08 7.37
N THR A 389 -5.64 23.92 7.05
CA THR A 389 -6.39 24.67 8.06
C THR A 389 -7.43 23.80 8.79
N ARG A 390 -7.72 22.63 8.22
CA ARG A 390 -8.66 21.67 8.82
C ARG A 390 -7.93 20.65 9.67
N PRO A 391 -8.50 20.33 10.84
CA PRO A 391 -7.97 19.25 11.67
C PRO A 391 -7.94 17.90 10.94
N ARG A 392 -7.05 17.02 11.37
CA ARG A 392 -6.82 15.70 10.79
C ARG A 392 -7.00 14.58 11.82
N TYR A 393 -7.48 13.46 11.35
CA TYR A 393 -7.50 12.20 12.12
C TYR A 393 -6.18 11.43 11.99
N GLN A 394 -5.40 11.72 10.95
CA GLN A 394 -4.16 11.00 10.60
C GLN A 394 -3.18 11.97 9.95
N HIS A 395 -1.88 11.78 10.22
CA HIS A 395 -0.81 12.68 9.77
C HIS A 395 0.10 12.03 8.74
N THR A 396 0.30 10.72 8.83
CA THR A 396 1.14 9.94 7.93
C THR A 396 0.66 8.49 7.86
N MET A 397 0.96 7.81 6.77
CA MET A 397 0.72 6.37 6.64
C MET A 397 1.96 5.58 7.05
N VAL A 398 1.75 4.53 7.85
CA VAL A 398 2.77 3.54 8.21
C VAL A 398 2.21 2.15 7.90
N SER A 399 2.79 1.49 6.91
CA SER A 399 2.32 0.21 6.40
C SER A 399 3.39 -0.88 6.54
N ASN A 400 3.01 -2.03 7.06
CA ASN A 400 3.84 -3.22 7.05
C ASN A 400 3.32 -4.16 5.96
N ILE A 401 4.13 -4.36 4.93
CA ILE A 401 3.78 -5.22 3.80
C ILE A 401 4.63 -6.49 3.89
N PRO A 402 4.02 -7.67 3.97
CA PRO A 402 4.76 -8.93 4.12
C PRO A 402 5.40 -9.37 2.79
N LEU A 403 6.22 -8.50 2.18
CA LEU A 403 7.02 -8.80 1.01
C LEU A 403 8.35 -9.42 1.42
N SER A 404 8.80 -10.42 0.66
CA SER A 404 10.10 -11.06 0.78
C SER A 404 10.58 -11.46 -0.62
N VAL A 405 11.88 -11.53 -0.79
CA VAL A 405 12.53 -12.09 -2.00
C VAL A 405 12.97 -13.54 -1.82
N GLU A 406 12.73 -14.12 -0.67
CA GLU A 406 13.11 -15.49 -0.38
C GLU A 406 12.45 -16.47 -1.35
N GLY A 407 13.26 -17.26 -2.04
CA GLY A 407 12.79 -18.21 -3.05
C GLY A 407 12.41 -17.60 -4.39
N LEU A 408 12.47 -16.28 -4.57
CA LEU A 408 12.22 -15.62 -5.85
C LEU A 408 13.47 -15.61 -6.73
N THR A 409 13.28 -15.75 -8.03
CA THR A 409 14.38 -15.72 -9.01
C THR A 409 14.02 -14.97 -10.27
N LEU A 410 14.98 -14.25 -10.85
CA LEU A 410 14.89 -13.68 -12.20
C LEU A 410 15.79 -14.49 -13.13
N ASN A 411 15.22 -15.35 -13.96
CA ASN A 411 15.97 -16.23 -14.85
C ASN A 411 17.13 -16.98 -14.12
N GLY A 412 16.84 -17.42 -12.87
CA GLY A 412 17.80 -18.11 -12.01
C GLY A 412 18.72 -17.22 -11.18
N ALA A 413 18.74 -15.89 -11.38
CA ALA A 413 19.38 -14.95 -10.47
C ALA A 413 18.57 -14.85 -9.17
N PRO A 414 19.16 -15.04 -7.98
CA PRO A 414 18.42 -15.06 -6.73
C PRO A 414 17.95 -13.66 -6.32
N GLY A 415 16.83 -13.58 -5.61
CA GLY A 415 16.36 -12.35 -4.99
C GLY A 415 17.30 -11.87 -3.90
N ALA A 416 17.67 -10.59 -3.94
CA ALA A 416 18.58 -9.94 -3.01
C ALA A 416 17.86 -9.03 -2.01
N ALA A 417 16.92 -8.19 -2.49
CA ALA A 417 16.14 -7.28 -1.66
C ALA A 417 14.80 -6.95 -2.29
N VAL A 418 13.89 -6.39 -1.49
CA VAL A 418 12.60 -5.90 -1.99
C VAL A 418 12.26 -4.57 -1.33
N LEU A 419 11.67 -3.66 -2.09
CA LEU A 419 11.09 -2.43 -1.59
C LEU A 419 9.60 -2.38 -1.98
N ALA A 420 8.82 -1.68 -1.17
CA ALA A 420 7.44 -1.37 -1.50
C ALA A 420 7.20 0.12 -1.27
N THR A 421 6.41 0.75 -2.16
CA THR A 421 6.07 2.15 -2.00
C THR A 421 4.77 2.50 -2.73
N GLN A 422 4.25 3.67 -2.43
CA GLN A 422 3.13 4.33 -3.12
C GLN A 422 3.49 5.81 -3.30
N PRO A 423 2.92 6.49 -4.29
CA PRO A 423 3.14 7.93 -4.41
C PRO A 423 2.64 8.68 -3.17
N PRO A 424 3.27 9.81 -2.81
CA PRO A 424 2.67 10.77 -1.90
C PRO A 424 1.38 11.33 -2.52
N VAL A 425 0.39 11.66 -1.70
CA VAL A 425 -0.89 12.20 -2.17
C VAL A 425 -1.32 13.41 -1.37
N ASP A 426 -2.21 14.22 -1.93
CA ASP A 426 -2.81 15.36 -1.26
C ASP A 426 -3.38 14.95 0.12
N GLY A 427 -2.89 15.59 1.16
CA GLY A 427 -3.24 15.27 2.55
C GLY A 427 -2.38 14.20 3.24
N ASP A 428 -1.49 13.52 2.49
CA ASP A 428 -0.59 12.48 2.99
C ASP A 428 0.70 12.46 2.17
N GLY A 429 1.51 13.51 2.32
CA GLY A 429 2.74 13.77 1.56
C GLY A 429 3.97 13.01 2.06
N LEU A 430 3.86 12.26 3.17
CA LEU A 430 4.93 11.46 3.75
C LEU A 430 4.41 10.08 4.16
N ARG A 431 5.01 9.01 3.62
CA ARG A 431 4.54 7.64 3.83
C ARG A 431 5.69 6.69 4.15
N HIS A 432 5.40 5.67 4.93
CA HIS A 432 6.36 4.69 5.42
C HIS A 432 5.88 3.27 5.10
N PHE A 433 6.77 2.48 4.51
CA PHE A 433 6.49 1.08 4.16
C PHE A 433 7.59 0.18 4.70
N MET A 434 7.23 -0.77 5.53
CA MET A 434 8.15 -1.77 6.04
C MET A 434 8.01 -3.07 5.28
N VAL A 435 9.13 -3.66 4.90
CA VAL A 435 9.25 -4.96 4.25
C VAL A 435 10.33 -5.80 4.94
N ALA A 436 10.33 -7.11 4.71
CA ALA A 436 11.39 -7.97 5.19
C ALA A 436 12.70 -7.67 4.43
N ALA A 437 13.80 -7.53 5.16
CA ALA A 437 15.14 -7.48 4.59
C ALA A 437 15.80 -8.87 4.56
N ALA A 438 16.76 -9.06 3.68
CA ALA A 438 17.61 -10.24 3.70
C ALA A 438 18.31 -10.39 5.05
N GLY A 439 18.58 -11.64 5.46
CA GLY A 439 19.25 -11.90 6.74
C GLY A 439 18.41 -11.66 8.00
N GLY A 440 17.08 -11.53 7.87
CA GLY A 440 16.15 -11.41 9.00
C GLY A 440 16.00 -9.99 9.57
N GLY A 441 16.48 -8.97 8.82
CA GLY A 441 16.22 -7.56 9.11
C GLY A 441 14.87 -7.06 8.60
N LEU A 442 14.65 -5.76 8.77
CA LEU A 442 13.49 -5.04 8.22
C LEU A 442 13.98 -3.78 7.50
N THR A 443 13.46 -3.54 6.30
CA THR A 443 13.74 -2.32 5.55
C THR A 443 12.53 -1.40 5.61
N LEU A 444 12.74 -0.19 6.09
CA LEU A 444 11.78 0.90 6.10
C LEU A 444 12.01 1.77 4.86
N ASN A 445 11.05 1.76 3.95
CA ASN A 445 11.02 2.60 2.76
C ASN A 445 10.23 3.86 3.09
N VAL A 446 10.79 5.02 2.89
CA VAL A 446 10.18 6.31 3.16
C VAL A 446 10.04 7.08 1.85
N ILE A 447 8.83 7.44 1.52
CA ILE A 447 8.53 8.33 0.39
C ILE A 447 7.99 9.65 0.91
N ALA A 448 8.54 10.73 0.41
CA ALA A 448 8.11 12.09 0.75
C ALA A 448 7.90 12.93 -0.50
N ASP A 449 6.92 13.83 -0.46
CA ASP A 449 6.81 14.92 -1.43
C ASP A 449 7.96 15.92 -1.22
N THR A 450 8.67 16.25 -2.30
CA THR A 450 9.88 17.07 -2.26
C THR A 450 9.66 18.49 -1.75
N ALA A 451 8.46 19.03 -1.89
CA ALA A 451 8.15 20.39 -1.41
C ALA A 451 7.87 20.38 0.11
N THR A 452 7.33 19.28 0.65
CA THR A 452 7.00 19.20 2.08
C THR A 452 8.13 18.65 2.92
N MET A 453 9.04 17.86 2.31
CA MET A 453 10.25 17.31 2.96
C MET A 453 11.41 17.32 1.94
N PRO A 454 12.09 18.48 1.75
CA PRO A 454 13.18 18.60 0.78
C PRO A 454 14.46 17.88 1.22
N ASP A 455 14.59 17.58 2.49
CA ASP A 455 15.75 17.00 3.17
C ASP A 455 15.45 15.59 3.72
N LEU A 456 14.84 14.72 2.89
CA LEU A 456 14.48 13.35 3.28
C LEU A 456 15.67 12.59 3.86
N HIS A 457 16.90 12.85 3.40
CA HIS A 457 18.10 12.21 3.95
C HIS A 457 18.28 12.52 5.45
N HIS A 458 18.10 13.78 5.86
CA HIS A 458 18.12 14.16 7.28
C HIS A 458 17.02 13.44 8.08
N TYR A 459 15.83 13.29 7.50
CA TYR A 459 14.77 12.55 8.16
C TYR A 459 15.12 11.05 8.37
N ILE A 460 15.85 10.44 7.43
CA ILE A 460 16.37 9.07 7.61
C ILE A 460 17.35 8.99 8.78
N GLU A 461 18.23 10.00 8.97
CA GLU A 461 19.11 10.10 10.13
C GLU A 461 18.31 10.19 11.44
N LEU A 462 17.23 10.96 11.46
CA LEU A 462 16.34 11.06 12.63
C LEU A 462 15.59 9.75 12.92
N LEU A 463 15.20 8.98 11.88
CA LEU A 463 14.64 7.64 12.05
C LEU A 463 15.64 6.68 12.68
N ARG A 464 16.91 6.71 12.23
CA ARG A 464 18.00 5.93 12.82
C ARG A 464 18.23 6.33 14.28
N ALA A 465 18.37 7.61 14.55
CA ALA A 465 18.54 8.11 15.91
C ALA A 465 17.38 7.71 16.85
N SER A 466 16.14 7.77 16.36
CA SER A 466 14.96 7.31 17.11
C SER A 466 14.98 5.81 17.41
N PHE A 467 15.49 5.00 16.45
CA PHE A 467 15.69 3.57 16.65
C PHE A 467 16.79 3.30 17.69
N ASP A 468 17.93 3.99 17.59
CA ASP A 468 19.06 3.82 18.50
C ASP A 468 18.68 4.18 19.94
N ASP A 469 17.89 5.22 20.15
CA ASP A 469 17.36 5.59 21.48
C ASP A 469 16.45 4.50 22.07
N LEU A 470 15.58 3.90 21.24
CA LEU A 470 14.74 2.78 21.66
C LEU A 470 15.57 1.55 22.02
N ALA A 471 16.58 1.24 21.21
CA ALA A 471 17.48 0.11 21.42
C ALA A 471 18.29 0.29 22.72
N ALA A 472 18.84 1.48 22.93
CA ALA A 472 19.59 1.81 24.16
C ALA A 472 18.72 1.71 25.41
N ALA A 473 17.49 2.26 25.37
CA ALA A 473 16.55 2.18 26.49
C ALA A 473 16.16 0.73 26.82
N ALA A 474 15.94 -0.12 25.79
CA ALA A 474 15.64 -1.54 25.98
C ALA A 474 16.81 -2.32 26.60
N ALA A 475 18.06 -2.02 26.17
CA ALA A 475 19.27 -2.64 26.71
C ALA A 475 19.47 -2.28 28.20
N MET A 476 19.24 -1.01 28.60
CA MET A 476 19.33 -0.57 29.99
C MET A 476 18.30 -1.30 30.87
N GLN A 477 17.04 -1.40 30.43
CA GLN A 477 16.00 -2.11 31.19
C GLN A 477 16.33 -3.59 31.40
N THR A 478 16.95 -4.25 30.42
CA THR A 478 17.38 -5.65 30.54
C THR A 478 18.55 -5.81 31.51
N ALA A 479 19.45 -4.85 31.55
CA ALA A 479 20.59 -4.84 32.47
C ALA A 479 20.17 -4.64 33.92
N ASP A 480 19.13 -3.83 34.17
CA ASP A 480 18.58 -3.55 35.52
C ASP A 480 17.68 -4.71 36.05
N SER A 481 17.39 -5.74 35.25
CA SER A 481 16.58 -6.90 35.65
C SER A 481 17.35 -8.25 35.49
N PRO A 482 18.53 -8.44 36.11
CA PRO A 482 19.36 -9.64 35.92
C PRO A 482 18.87 -10.89 36.64
N ASP A 483 17.83 -10.86 37.44
CA ASP A 483 17.53 -11.93 38.43
C ASP A 483 16.24 -12.75 38.23
N GLN A 484 15.66 -12.83 37.00
CA GLN A 484 14.46 -13.65 36.78
C GLN A 484 14.65 -14.96 35.99
N GLU A 485 15.86 -15.33 35.55
CA GLU A 485 16.12 -16.58 34.81
C GLU A 485 16.80 -17.72 35.59
N VAL A 486 16.91 -17.65 36.92
CA VAL A 486 17.48 -18.74 37.73
C VAL A 486 16.49 -19.19 38.81
N ALA A 487 15.26 -19.54 38.42
CA ALA A 487 14.36 -20.34 39.29
C ALA A 487 13.20 -20.93 38.49
N SER A 488 13.45 -22.00 37.76
CA SER A 488 12.47 -23.07 37.52
C SER A 488 13.13 -24.24 36.81
#